data_bf58b6b7bc50d202c0bea9e15e964738
#
_entry.id   bf58b6b7bc50d202c0bea9e15e964738
#
_cell.length_a   1.000
_cell.length_b   1.000
_cell.length_c   1.000
_cell.angle_alpha   90.00
_cell.angle_beta   90.00
_cell.angle_gamma   90.00
#
_symmetry.space_group_name_H-M   'P 1'
#
loop_
_entity.id
_entity.type
_entity.pdbx_description
1 polymer ?
#
loop_
_entity_poly.entity_id
_entity_poly.type
_entity_poly.pdbx_seq_one_letter_code
_entity_poly.pdbx_strand_id
1 'polypeptide(L)'
;MYRSPFTKKCTMTTAFKKKGSWSAGYHTGEDWICDNRTLVAVTDGIVTKVSSSGSYGNHLIYKTDDNKCVLMAHMKDKPNFKVGDTLKIGQKVGVMGNTGNSYGAHLHIEVQNSAVWGYNKNLLKPSDYIDFQRFTDYTVADAREIVVDLAKGTTNKSQDVNGDGKVTVADARKIINDIAKGVD
;
A
#
# COMPACT_ATOMS: atom_id res chain seq x y z
N MET A 1 6.20 9.93 2.04
CA MET A 1 5.57 8.83 2.81
C MET A 1 4.63 8.09 1.87
N TYR A 2 4.65 6.75 1.89
CA TYR A 2 3.80 5.92 1.05
C TYR A 2 2.34 6.02 1.52
N ARG A 3 1.38 5.69 0.67
CA ARG A 3 -0.04 5.60 1.05
C ARG A 3 -0.34 4.34 1.84
N SER A 4 -1.52 4.29 2.48
CA SER A 4 -2.07 3.07 3.10
C SER A 4 -2.24 1.94 2.05
N PRO A 5 -1.94 0.68 2.40
CA PRO A 5 -2.27 -0.48 1.57
C PRO A 5 -3.78 -0.79 1.51
N PHE A 6 -4.58 -0.04 2.25
CA PHE A 6 -6.03 -0.20 2.37
C PHE A 6 -6.76 0.97 1.71
N THR A 7 -8.05 0.79 1.49
CA THR A 7 -8.95 1.81 0.93
C THR A 7 -9.86 2.43 1.99
N LYS A 8 -9.77 1.97 3.23
CA LYS A 8 -10.50 2.45 4.41
C LYS A 8 -9.64 2.34 5.66
N LYS A 9 -10.06 2.99 6.74
CA LYS A 9 -9.42 2.91 8.06
C LYS A 9 -9.35 1.47 8.55
N CYS A 10 -8.18 1.07 9.07
CA CYS A 10 -7.88 -0.27 9.56
C CYS A 10 -7.21 -0.20 10.92
N THR A 11 -7.11 -1.35 11.60
CA THR A 11 -6.56 -1.45 12.94
C THR A 11 -5.29 -2.30 12.93
N MET A 12 -4.24 -1.80 13.56
CA MET A 12 -3.02 -2.58 13.82
C MET A 12 -3.29 -3.60 14.92
N THR A 13 -2.92 -4.85 14.67
CA THR A 13 -3.06 -5.95 15.64
C THR A 13 -1.71 -6.39 16.22
N THR A 14 -0.63 -6.28 15.43
CA THR A 14 0.71 -6.66 15.88
C THR A 14 1.74 -5.65 15.37
N ALA A 15 2.48 -5.07 16.31
CA ALA A 15 3.49 -4.07 16.01
C ALA A 15 4.81 -4.70 15.56
N PHE A 16 5.57 -3.93 14.79
CA PHE A 16 6.94 -4.23 14.41
C PHE A 16 7.84 -4.48 15.65
N LYS A 17 8.72 -5.49 15.57
CA LYS A 17 9.64 -5.91 16.64
C LYS A 17 8.98 -6.39 17.94
N LYS A 18 7.67 -6.62 17.97
CA LYS A 18 7.02 -7.30 19.09
C LYS A 18 7.68 -8.68 19.29
N LYS A 19 8.19 -8.95 20.50
CA LYS A 19 8.77 -10.25 20.85
C LYS A 19 7.73 -11.36 20.87
N GLY A 20 8.10 -12.55 20.43
CA GLY A 20 7.21 -13.71 20.38
C GLY A 20 7.81 -14.92 19.66
N SER A 21 6.98 -15.91 19.36
CA SER A 21 7.36 -17.22 18.78
C SER A 21 7.62 -17.21 17.27
N TRP A 22 7.90 -16.06 16.68
CA TRP A 22 8.33 -15.99 15.28
C TRP A 22 9.74 -16.55 15.11
N SER A 23 10.06 -17.09 13.92
CA SER A 23 11.39 -17.64 13.62
C SER A 23 12.54 -16.62 13.83
N ALA A 24 12.25 -15.33 13.71
CA ALA A 24 13.20 -14.25 14.01
C ALA A 24 13.28 -13.90 15.51
N GLY A 25 12.46 -14.53 16.37
CA GLY A 25 12.30 -14.17 17.77
C GLY A 25 11.45 -12.90 18.01
N TYR A 26 11.01 -12.25 16.95
CA TYR A 26 10.17 -11.07 16.95
C TYR A 26 9.40 -10.92 15.62
N HIS A 27 8.42 -10.05 15.60
CA HIS A 27 7.60 -9.73 14.44
C HIS A 27 8.38 -8.87 13.44
N THR A 28 8.51 -9.35 12.19
CA THR A 28 9.36 -8.73 11.15
C THR A 28 8.71 -7.57 10.43
N GLY A 29 7.39 -7.40 10.56
CA GLY A 29 6.60 -6.35 9.95
C GLY A 29 5.55 -5.77 10.89
N GLU A 30 4.45 -5.33 10.34
CA GLU A 30 3.24 -4.94 11.08
C GLU A 30 2.05 -5.71 10.54
N ASP A 31 1.14 -6.15 11.45
CA ASP A 31 -0.09 -6.81 11.08
C ASP A 31 -1.29 -5.88 11.26
N TRP A 32 -2.15 -5.87 10.26
CA TRP A 32 -3.32 -5.00 10.18
C TRP A 32 -4.56 -5.77 9.76
N ILE A 33 -5.69 -5.46 10.37
CA ILE A 33 -7.03 -5.96 10.00
C ILE A 33 -7.90 -4.83 9.48
N CYS A 34 -8.77 -5.15 8.53
CA CYS A 34 -9.68 -4.22 7.89
C CYS A 34 -10.93 -4.96 7.38
N ASP A 35 -12.12 -4.35 7.51
CA ASP A 35 -13.35 -4.92 6.98
C ASP A 35 -13.33 -4.98 5.46
N ASN A 36 -12.82 -3.91 4.82
CA ASN A 36 -12.52 -3.95 3.39
C ASN A 36 -11.17 -4.63 3.17
N ARG A 37 -11.22 -5.85 2.66
CA ARG A 37 -10.04 -6.71 2.47
C ARG A 37 -9.25 -6.43 1.20
N THR A 38 -9.64 -5.45 0.38
CA THR A 38 -8.89 -5.08 -0.82
C THR A 38 -7.53 -4.49 -0.43
N LEU A 39 -6.47 -5.03 -1.03
CA LEU A 39 -5.10 -4.55 -0.85
C LEU A 39 -4.64 -3.83 -2.12
N VAL A 40 -3.96 -2.69 -1.91
CA VAL A 40 -3.41 -1.87 -3.00
C VAL A 40 -1.91 -1.60 -2.78
N ALA A 41 -1.20 -1.32 -3.87
CA ALA A 41 0.21 -0.93 -3.81
C ALA A 41 0.38 0.40 -3.05
N VAL A 42 1.31 0.44 -2.11
CA VAL A 42 1.54 1.62 -1.25
C VAL A 42 2.33 2.73 -1.95
N THR A 43 3.02 2.40 -3.03
CA THR A 43 3.77 3.32 -3.90
C THR A 43 3.99 2.66 -5.26
N ASP A 44 4.47 3.42 -6.24
CA ASP A 44 4.94 2.87 -7.52
C ASP A 44 6.11 1.89 -7.28
N GLY A 45 6.28 0.93 -8.18
CA GLY A 45 7.38 -0.02 -8.08
C GLY A 45 7.33 -1.14 -9.11
N ILE A 46 8.25 -2.08 -9.00
CA ILE A 46 8.38 -3.23 -9.88
C ILE A 46 8.29 -4.53 -9.06
N VAL A 47 7.42 -5.43 -9.47
CA VAL A 47 7.26 -6.75 -8.85
C VAL A 47 8.57 -7.54 -8.95
N THR A 48 9.10 -7.98 -7.82
CA THR A 48 10.33 -8.79 -7.74
C THR A 48 10.05 -10.23 -7.33
N LYS A 49 8.90 -10.50 -6.71
CA LYS A 49 8.49 -11.87 -6.35
C LYS A 49 7.00 -12.00 -6.19
N VAL A 50 6.44 -13.10 -6.69
CA VAL A 50 5.08 -13.59 -6.40
C VAL A 50 5.19 -15.06 -6.03
N SER A 51 4.84 -15.41 -4.80
CA SER A 51 5.07 -16.76 -4.29
C SER A 51 4.02 -17.16 -3.24
N SER A 52 4.10 -18.42 -2.84
CA SER A 52 3.40 -18.94 -1.66
C SER A 52 4.40 -19.70 -0.80
N SER A 53 4.33 -19.54 0.53
CA SER A 53 5.22 -20.22 1.48
C SER A 53 4.47 -20.61 2.75
N GLY A 54 5.07 -21.52 3.54
CA GLY A 54 4.49 -21.92 4.82
C GLY A 54 4.37 -20.77 5.82
N SER A 55 5.32 -19.83 5.82
CA SER A 55 5.30 -18.69 6.75
C SER A 55 4.41 -17.57 6.24
N TYR A 56 4.69 -16.99 5.08
CA TYR A 56 4.00 -15.80 4.54
C TYR A 56 2.70 -16.12 3.77
N GLY A 57 2.40 -17.41 3.52
CA GLY A 57 1.28 -17.77 2.64
C GLY A 57 1.47 -17.17 1.25
N ASN A 58 0.37 -16.80 0.62
CA ASN A 58 0.38 -16.09 -0.65
C ASN A 58 0.89 -14.65 -0.44
N HIS A 59 1.95 -14.29 -1.15
CA HIS A 59 2.60 -12.99 -0.95
C HIS A 59 3.14 -12.39 -2.24
N LEU A 60 3.23 -11.07 -2.23
CA LEU A 60 3.85 -10.23 -3.24
C LEU A 60 5.00 -9.45 -2.62
N ILE A 61 6.12 -9.36 -3.35
CA ILE A 61 7.22 -8.47 -3.02
C ILE A 61 7.48 -7.60 -4.24
N TYR A 62 7.63 -6.30 -4.02
CA TYR A 62 8.02 -5.37 -5.07
C TYR A 62 9.07 -4.38 -4.57
N LYS A 63 9.91 -3.95 -5.51
CA LYS A 63 10.91 -2.91 -5.31
C LYS A 63 10.29 -1.56 -5.63
N THR A 64 10.44 -0.61 -4.73
CA THR A 64 9.99 0.79 -4.88
C THR A 64 11.01 1.62 -5.66
N ASP A 65 10.60 2.77 -6.17
CA ASP A 65 11.49 3.68 -6.93
C ASP A 65 12.62 4.24 -6.06
N ASP A 66 12.42 4.37 -4.75
CA ASP A 66 13.45 4.80 -3.79
C ASP A 66 14.29 3.63 -3.22
N ASN A 67 14.37 2.52 -3.97
CA ASN A 67 15.21 1.34 -3.70
C ASN A 67 14.91 0.62 -2.37
N LYS A 68 13.67 0.61 -1.93
CA LYS A 68 13.20 -0.24 -0.84
C LYS A 68 12.44 -1.45 -1.38
N CYS A 69 12.23 -2.47 -0.56
CA CYS A 69 11.29 -3.55 -0.84
C CYS A 69 10.08 -3.45 0.09
N VAL A 70 8.91 -3.72 -0.47
CA VAL A 70 7.67 -3.92 0.27
C VAL A 70 7.21 -5.36 0.07
N LEU A 71 6.97 -6.07 1.17
CA LEU A 71 6.33 -7.39 1.18
C LEU A 71 4.92 -7.25 1.72
N MET A 72 3.95 -7.85 1.05
CA MET A 72 2.56 -7.95 1.46
C MET A 72 2.16 -9.44 1.48
N ALA A 73 1.79 -9.96 2.65
CA ALA A 73 1.62 -11.39 2.90
C ALA A 73 0.21 -11.78 3.37
N HIS A 74 0.01 -13.09 3.55
CA HIS A 74 -1.23 -13.76 3.96
C HIS A 74 -2.43 -13.48 3.07
N MET A 75 -2.18 -13.16 1.77
CA MET A 75 -3.23 -12.89 0.81
C MET A 75 -4.14 -14.10 0.60
N LYS A 76 -5.42 -13.85 0.31
CA LYS A 76 -6.41 -14.90 0.06
C LYS A 76 -5.99 -15.79 -1.11
N ASP A 77 -5.65 -15.18 -2.22
CA ASP A 77 -5.23 -15.86 -3.43
C ASP A 77 -3.81 -15.45 -3.80
N LYS A 78 -3.11 -16.27 -4.57
CA LYS A 78 -1.80 -15.90 -5.12
C LYS A 78 -1.99 -14.68 -6.05
N PRO A 79 -1.25 -13.57 -5.83
CA PRO A 79 -1.37 -12.38 -6.67
C PRO A 79 -1.16 -12.68 -8.15
N ASN A 80 -2.00 -12.13 -9.00
CA ASN A 80 -1.93 -12.34 -10.45
C ASN A 80 -0.99 -11.32 -11.11
N PHE A 81 0.29 -11.41 -10.77
CA PHE A 81 1.38 -10.60 -11.33
C PHE A 81 2.55 -11.50 -11.71
N LYS A 82 3.43 -10.98 -12.55
CA LYS A 82 4.71 -11.59 -12.92
C LYS A 82 5.86 -10.72 -12.41
N VAL A 83 7.01 -11.34 -12.19
CA VAL A 83 8.25 -10.60 -11.92
C VAL A 83 8.56 -9.69 -13.09
N GLY A 84 8.84 -8.42 -12.82
CA GLY A 84 9.04 -7.38 -13.80
C GLY A 84 7.80 -6.51 -14.08
N ASP A 85 6.60 -6.91 -13.64
CA ASP A 85 5.41 -6.08 -13.78
C ASP A 85 5.56 -4.78 -13.00
N THR A 86 5.15 -3.68 -13.61
CA THR A 86 5.08 -2.37 -12.95
C THR A 86 3.80 -2.25 -12.14
N LEU A 87 3.93 -1.81 -10.91
CA LEU A 87 2.81 -1.42 -10.05
C LEU A 87 2.71 0.09 -10.01
N LYS A 88 1.49 0.58 -10.02
CA LYS A 88 1.17 1.97 -9.74
C LYS A 88 0.60 2.11 -8.34
N ILE A 89 0.94 3.19 -7.67
CA ILE A 89 0.36 3.56 -6.37
C ILE A 89 -1.18 3.43 -6.43
N GLY A 90 -1.79 2.78 -5.43
CA GLY A 90 -3.24 2.53 -5.39
C GLY A 90 -3.73 1.39 -6.28
N GLN A 91 -2.91 0.82 -7.15
CA GLN A 91 -3.29 -0.33 -7.95
C GLN A 91 -3.63 -1.52 -7.04
N LYS A 92 -4.78 -2.16 -7.28
CA LYS A 92 -5.16 -3.38 -6.56
C LYS A 92 -4.13 -4.48 -6.79
N VAL A 93 -3.59 -5.02 -5.70
CA VAL A 93 -2.59 -6.10 -5.74
C VAL A 93 -3.14 -7.43 -5.23
N GLY A 94 -4.24 -7.42 -4.48
CA GLY A 94 -4.84 -8.65 -3.99
C GLY A 94 -5.97 -8.41 -3.00
N VAL A 95 -6.25 -9.45 -2.23
CA VAL A 95 -7.25 -9.45 -1.16
C VAL A 95 -6.61 -10.04 0.10
N MET A 96 -6.78 -9.38 1.22
CA MET A 96 -6.35 -9.84 2.53
C MET A 96 -7.00 -11.20 2.86
N GLY A 97 -6.20 -12.15 3.31
CA GLY A 97 -6.63 -13.51 3.60
C GLY A 97 -6.02 -14.06 4.87
N ASN A 98 -5.94 -15.40 4.95
CA ASN A 98 -5.46 -16.14 6.12
C ASN A 98 -4.58 -17.32 5.67
N THR A 99 -3.75 -17.14 4.65
CA THR A 99 -2.88 -18.19 4.13
C THR A 99 -1.51 -18.18 4.82
N GLY A 100 -0.82 -19.33 4.83
CA GLY A 100 0.44 -19.50 5.53
C GLY A 100 0.28 -19.66 7.04
N ASN A 101 1.30 -19.25 7.82
CA ASN A 101 1.26 -19.30 9.28
C ASN A 101 0.49 -18.08 9.83
N SER A 102 -0.83 -18.17 9.86
CA SER A 102 -1.74 -17.10 10.20
C SER A 102 -2.96 -17.63 10.99
N TYR A 103 -3.36 -16.92 12.02
CA TYR A 103 -4.46 -17.29 12.91
C TYR A 103 -5.78 -16.57 12.62
N GLY A 104 -5.81 -15.71 11.62
CA GLY A 104 -6.99 -14.92 11.22
C GLY A 104 -6.69 -14.04 10.04
N ALA A 105 -7.73 -13.59 9.33
CA ALA A 105 -7.52 -12.75 8.16
C ALA A 105 -6.88 -11.42 8.54
N HIS A 106 -5.66 -11.16 8.06
CA HIS A 106 -4.90 -9.94 8.27
C HIS A 106 -3.93 -9.69 7.10
N LEU A 107 -3.42 -8.48 6.98
CA LEU A 107 -2.25 -8.15 6.18
C LEU A 107 -1.03 -8.13 7.09
N HIS A 108 -0.03 -8.95 6.79
CA HIS A 108 1.34 -8.74 7.25
C HIS A 108 2.10 -7.94 6.22
N ILE A 109 2.67 -6.81 6.62
CA ILE A 109 3.44 -5.92 5.73
C ILE A 109 4.84 -5.66 6.28
N GLU A 110 5.85 -5.81 5.41
CA GLU A 110 7.24 -5.46 5.70
C GLU A 110 7.73 -4.35 4.77
N VAL A 111 8.59 -3.49 5.28
CA VAL A 111 9.41 -2.57 4.49
C VAL A 111 10.87 -2.87 4.78
N GLN A 112 11.71 -2.95 3.75
CA GLN A 112 13.15 -3.20 3.89
C GLN A 112 13.95 -2.12 3.18
N ASN A 113 15.02 -1.65 3.82
CA ASN A 113 15.97 -0.70 3.23
C ASN A 113 16.95 -1.42 2.28
N SER A 114 16.41 -2.00 1.22
CA SER A 114 17.16 -2.75 0.22
C SER A 114 16.32 -2.91 -1.04
N ALA A 115 16.96 -2.83 -2.20
CA ALA A 115 16.33 -3.14 -3.49
C ALA A 115 16.06 -4.65 -3.68
N VAL A 116 16.71 -5.50 -2.88
CA VAL A 116 16.57 -6.95 -2.90
C VAL A 116 16.05 -7.42 -1.55
N TRP A 117 14.91 -8.09 -1.57
CA TRP A 117 14.31 -8.62 -0.36
C TRP A 117 15.13 -9.77 0.23
N GLY A 118 15.26 -9.80 1.55
CA GLY A 118 15.89 -10.90 2.29
C GLY A 118 15.18 -11.14 3.61
N TYR A 119 14.97 -12.41 3.97
CA TYR A 119 14.34 -12.76 5.24
C TYR A 119 15.09 -12.13 6.42
N ASN A 120 14.37 -11.38 7.25
CA ASN A 120 14.89 -10.72 8.46
C ASN A 120 16.11 -9.81 8.22
N LYS A 121 16.23 -9.19 7.03
CA LYS A 121 17.33 -8.30 6.68
C LYS A 121 16.84 -6.88 6.43
N ASN A 122 17.61 -5.88 6.88
CA ASN A 122 17.37 -4.47 6.61
C ASN A 122 15.93 -3.99 6.89
N LEU A 123 15.28 -4.60 7.88
CA LEU A 123 13.90 -4.32 8.24
C LEU A 123 13.76 -2.89 8.75
N LEU A 124 12.75 -2.22 8.23
CA LEU A 124 12.29 -0.91 8.66
C LEU A 124 10.92 -1.06 9.31
N LYS A 125 10.58 -0.18 10.24
CA LYS A 125 9.23 -0.15 10.80
C LYS A 125 8.26 0.38 9.74
N PRO A 126 7.26 -0.39 9.30
CA PRO A 126 6.38 0.02 8.21
C PRO A 126 5.69 1.37 8.42
N SER A 127 5.21 1.65 9.64
CA SER A 127 4.52 2.92 9.96
C SER A 127 5.42 4.16 9.94
N ASP A 128 6.75 4.02 9.83
CA ASP A 128 7.65 5.15 9.61
C ASP A 128 7.74 5.53 8.12
N TYR A 129 7.26 4.68 7.20
CA TYR A 129 7.29 4.86 5.75
C TYR A 129 5.90 4.93 5.13
N ILE A 130 4.93 4.23 5.70
CA ILE A 130 3.56 4.12 5.21
C ILE A 130 2.64 4.96 6.11
N ASP A 131 1.94 5.91 5.51
CA ASP A 131 0.86 6.61 6.19
C ASP A 131 -0.42 5.76 6.10
N PHE A 132 -0.71 5.00 7.13
CA PHE A 132 -1.89 4.13 7.22
C PHE A 132 -3.22 4.91 7.36
N GLN A 133 -3.19 6.23 7.39
CA GLN A 133 -4.38 7.09 7.32
C GLN A 133 -4.57 7.70 5.91
N ARG A 134 -3.63 7.53 5.00
CA ARG A 134 -3.72 8.00 3.61
C ARG A 134 -4.34 6.92 2.72
N PHE A 135 -5.65 6.97 2.53
CA PHE A 135 -6.42 5.96 1.79
C PHE A 135 -6.57 6.23 0.30
N THR A 136 -6.12 7.38 -0.17
CA THR A 136 -6.16 7.79 -1.58
C THR A 136 -4.76 8.09 -2.11
N ASP A 137 -4.60 8.12 -3.43
CA ASP A 137 -3.36 8.55 -4.09
C ASP A 137 -3.17 10.06 -3.99
N TYR A 138 -4.24 10.76 -3.65
CA TYR A 138 -4.31 12.21 -3.57
C TYR A 138 -4.42 12.69 -2.13
N THR A 139 -3.94 13.90 -1.89
CA THR A 139 -4.02 14.61 -0.61
C THR A 139 -4.92 15.84 -0.75
N VAL A 140 -5.29 16.46 0.37
CA VAL A 140 -5.97 17.76 0.36
C VAL A 140 -5.11 18.83 -0.33
N ALA A 141 -3.76 18.71 -0.27
CA ALA A 141 -2.85 19.60 -0.96
C ALA A 141 -2.99 19.47 -2.49
N ASP A 142 -3.14 18.23 -3.02
CA ASP A 142 -3.35 18.01 -4.45
C ASP A 142 -4.67 18.64 -4.93
N ALA A 143 -5.75 18.49 -4.14
CA ALA A 143 -7.02 19.14 -4.44
C ALA A 143 -6.91 20.67 -4.45
N ARG A 144 -6.13 21.23 -3.50
CA ARG A 144 -5.85 22.69 -3.43
C ARG A 144 -5.03 23.16 -4.63
N GLU A 145 -4.03 22.38 -5.04
CA GLU A 145 -3.19 22.69 -6.21
C GLU A 145 -4.04 22.78 -7.49
N ILE A 146 -4.94 21.80 -7.73
CA ILE A 146 -5.86 21.85 -8.88
C ILE A 146 -6.67 23.15 -8.89
N VAL A 147 -7.21 23.55 -7.76
CA VAL A 147 -8.02 24.81 -7.68
C VAL A 147 -7.17 26.03 -7.96
N VAL A 148 -5.93 26.07 -7.45
CA VAL A 148 -4.98 27.18 -7.68
C VAL A 148 -4.57 27.24 -9.14
N ASP A 149 -4.27 26.11 -9.75
CA ASP A 149 -3.83 26.02 -11.15
C ASP A 149 -4.97 26.35 -12.12
N LEU A 150 -6.20 25.94 -11.81
CA LEU A 150 -7.40 26.39 -12.54
C LEU A 150 -7.54 27.90 -12.53
N ALA A 151 -7.36 28.53 -11.35
CA ALA A 151 -7.45 29.98 -11.21
C ALA A 151 -6.35 30.73 -11.98
N LYS A 152 -5.18 30.09 -12.18
CA LYS A 152 -4.04 30.64 -12.93
C LYS A 152 -4.05 30.26 -14.42
N GLY A 153 -4.91 29.33 -14.84
CA GLY A 153 -4.91 28.78 -16.20
C GLY A 153 -3.70 27.89 -16.51
N THR A 154 -3.08 27.29 -15.49
CA THR A 154 -1.83 26.50 -15.59
C THR A 154 -2.02 25.00 -15.37
N THR A 155 -3.24 24.48 -15.55
CA THR A 155 -3.55 23.05 -15.34
C THR A 155 -2.77 22.15 -16.28
N ASN A 156 -2.45 20.93 -15.80
CA ASN A 156 -1.80 19.89 -16.58
C ASN A 156 -2.65 18.61 -16.61
N LYS A 157 -2.38 17.73 -17.58
CA LYS A 157 -3.18 16.52 -17.82
C LYS A 157 -3.19 15.53 -16.63
N SER A 158 -2.17 15.55 -15.77
CA SER A 158 -2.12 14.68 -14.58
C SER A 158 -3.13 15.08 -13.51
N GLN A 159 -3.71 16.26 -13.60
CA GLN A 159 -4.75 16.78 -12.71
C GLN A 159 -6.17 16.37 -13.11
N ASP A 160 -6.34 15.69 -14.26
CA ASP A 160 -7.60 15.06 -14.67
C ASP A 160 -7.82 13.76 -13.86
N VAL A 161 -8.34 13.93 -12.66
CA VAL A 161 -8.48 12.85 -11.67
C VAL A 161 -9.70 11.97 -11.93
N ASN A 162 -10.73 12.54 -12.57
CA ASN A 162 -11.94 11.80 -12.91
C ASN A 162 -11.87 11.12 -14.28
N GLY A 163 -10.85 11.46 -15.10
CA GLY A 163 -10.60 10.84 -16.40
C GLY A 163 -11.54 11.27 -17.51
N ASP A 164 -12.22 12.43 -17.38
CA ASP A 164 -13.17 12.93 -18.38
C ASP A 164 -12.49 13.72 -19.52
N GLY A 165 -11.18 13.88 -19.49
CA GLY A 165 -10.35 14.59 -20.45
C GLY A 165 -10.25 16.09 -20.18
N LYS A 166 -10.77 16.58 -19.06
CA LYS A 166 -10.76 18.00 -18.69
C LYS A 166 -10.30 18.16 -17.24
N VAL A 167 -9.51 19.18 -16.96
CA VAL A 167 -9.15 19.54 -15.59
C VAL A 167 -10.09 20.63 -15.11
N THR A 168 -10.89 20.33 -14.12
CA THR A 168 -11.96 21.20 -13.59
C THR A 168 -12.03 21.13 -12.06
N VAL A 169 -12.89 21.95 -11.45
CA VAL A 169 -13.19 21.85 -10.00
C VAL A 169 -13.77 20.48 -9.62
N ALA A 170 -14.31 19.72 -10.58
CA ALA A 170 -14.82 18.37 -10.34
C ALA A 170 -13.69 17.40 -9.92
N ASP A 171 -12.47 17.61 -10.44
CA ASP A 171 -11.30 16.81 -10.09
C ASP A 171 -10.86 17.06 -8.65
N ALA A 172 -10.78 18.32 -8.25
CA ALA A 172 -10.49 18.67 -6.86
C ALA A 172 -11.58 18.14 -5.91
N ARG A 173 -12.87 18.24 -6.30
CA ARG A 173 -13.99 17.69 -5.54
C ARG A 173 -13.92 16.17 -5.43
N LYS A 174 -13.53 15.49 -6.51
CA LYS A 174 -13.33 14.02 -6.49
C LYS A 174 -12.27 13.63 -5.47
N ILE A 175 -11.13 14.30 -5.45
CA ILE A 175 -10.07 14.05 -4.46
C ILE A 175 -10.61 14.17 -3.03
N ILE A 176 -11.30 15.28 -2.72
CA ILE A 176 -11.85 15.53 -1.38
C ILE A 176 -12.87 14.45 -0.99
N ASN A 177 -13.74 14.06 -1.93
CA ASN A 177 -14.74 13.02 -1.69
C ASN A 177 -14.11 11.66 -1.46
N ASP A 178 -13.03 11.31 -2.21
CA ASP A 178 -12.33 10.05 -2.05
C ASP A 178 -11.58 9.99 -0.72
N ILE A 179 -10.99 11.11 -0.27
CA ILE A 179 -10.39 11.24 1.05
C ILE A 179 -11.45 11.06 2.15
N ALA A 180 -12.59 11.73 2.02
CA ALA A 180 -13.67 11.67 3.01
C ALA A 180 -14.25 10.25 3.15
N LYS A 181 -14.43 9.53 2.03
CA LYS A 181 -14.91 8.12 2.04
C LYS A 181 -13.92 7.14 2.67
N GLY A 182 -12.65 7.48 2.74
CA GLY A 182 -11.61 6.65 3.38
C GLY A 182 -11.57 6.81 4.91
N VAL A 183 -12.29 7.78 5.46
CA VAL A 183 -12.29 8.13 6.89
C VAL A 183 -13.51 7.57 7.62
N ASP A 184 -14.54 7.08 6.91
CA ASP A 184 -15.77 6.50 7.48
C ASP A 184 -15.58 5.02 7.89
#